data_0b1ed5e77cb7eb1e7af779f3034bc8c1
#
_entry.id   0b1ed5e77cb7eb1e7af779f3034bc8c1
#
_cell.length_a   1.000
_cell.length_b   1.000
_cell.length_c   1.000
_cell.angle_alpha   90.00
_cell.angle_beta   90.00
_cell.angle_gamma   90.00
#
_symmetry.space_group_name_H-M   'P 1'
#
loop_
_entity.id
_entity.type
_entity.pdbx_description
1 polymer ?
#
loop_
_entity_poly.entity_id
_entity_poly.type
_entity_poly.pdbx_seq_one_letter_code
_entity_poly.pdbx_strand_id
1 'polypeptide(L)'
;MSKKRKYSSSLVDGIDQAGARSMLRPTGFSDEDFKKPQVGIASTWSNVTPCNMHINELAQTICSSVDDAGLKSILFNTITISDGISMGTLGMRYSLVSREVIADSVSYTHL
;
A
#
# COMPACT_ATOMS: atom_id res chain seq x y z
N MET A 1 15.36 -14.62 14.25
CA MET A 1 14.57 -13.73 13.35
C MET A 1 15.50 -12.76 12.63
N SER A 2 15.43 -12.71 11.32
CA SER A 2 16.18 -11.73 10.55
C SER A 2 15.65 -10.31 10.89
N LYS A 3 16.56 -9.37 11.24
CA LYS A 3 16.19 -7.95 11.49
C LYS A 3 15.39 -7.33 10.32
N LYS A 4 15.56 -7.87 9.10
CA LYS A 4 14.88 -7.41 7.89
C LYS A 4 13.38 -7.72 7.80
N ARG A 5 12.86 -8.65 8.64
CA ARG A 5 11.44 -9.08 8.62
C ARG A 5 10.69 -8.78 9.91
N LYS A 6 11.19 -7.85 10.72
CA LYS A 6 10.67 -7.58 12.08
C LYS A 6 9.14 -7.40 12.10
N TYR A 7 8.60 -6.62 11.17
CA TYR A 7 7.16 -6.33 11.09
C TYR A 7 6.41 -7.39 10.27
N SER A 8 6.94 -7.79 9.12
CA SER A 8 6.32 -8.80 8.26
C SER A 8 6.17 -10.15 8.94
N SER A 9 7.13 -10.53 9.79
CA SER A 9 7.09 -11.80 10.51
C SER A 9 5.93 -11.89 11.52
N SER A 10 5.57 -10.78 12.15
CA SER A 10 4.47 -10.77 13.12
C SER A 10 3.12 -11.09 12.48
N LEU A 11 2.97 -10.86 11.19
CA LEU A 11 1.73 -11.12 10.46
C LEU A 11 1.63 -12.58 9.95
N VAL A 12 2.76 -13.19 9.59
CA VAL A 12 2.74 -14.44 8.82
C VAL A 12 3.48 -15.62 9.45
N ASP A 13 4.33 -15.40 10.45
CA ASP A 13 5.13 -16.48 11.05
C ASP A 13 4.39 -17.16 12.21
N GLY A 14 4.68 -18.44 12.40
CA GLY A 14 4.11 -19.23 13.49
C GLY A 14 2.75 -19.87 13.16
N ILE A 15 2.36 -20.79 14.04
CA ILE A 15 1.12 -21.56 13.85
C ILE A 15 -0.12 -20.67 14.04
N ASP A 16 -0.04 -19.70 14.93
CA ASP A 16 -1.15 -18.78 15.23
C ASP A 16 -1.50 -17.88 14.05
N GLN A 17 -0.58 -17.72 13.10
CA GLN A 17 -0.79 -16.91 11.87
C GLN A 17 -1.23 -17.76 10.67
N ALA A 18 -1.66 -19.00 10.88
CA ALA A 18 -2.17 -19.86 9.81
C ALA A 18 -3.40 -19.23 9.11
N GLY A 19 -4.28 -18.57 9.87
CA GLY A 19 -5.42 -17.85 9.33
C GLY A 19 -5.01 -16.69 8.41
N ALA A 20 -4.05 -15.87 8.83
CA ALA A 20 -3.53 -14.78 8.01
C ALA A 20 -2.90 -15.29 6.70
N ARG A 21 -2.08 -16.35 6.78
CA ARG A 21 -1.51 -16.97 5.58
C ARG A 21 -2.57 -17.50 4.64
N SER A 22 -3.63 -18.12 5.15
CA SER A 22 -4.72 -18.64 4.30
C SER A 22 -5.46 -17.54 3.56
N MET A 23 -5.61 -16.37 4.16
CA MET A 23 -6.24 -15.20 3.54
C MET A 23 -5.32 -14.51 2.53
N LEU A 24 -4.01 -14.60 2.69
CA LEU A 24 -3.05 -14.03 1.75
C LEU A 24 -2.82 -14.90 0.50
N ARG A 25 -3.11 -16.20 0.56
CA ARG A 25 -2.97 -17.13 -0.58
C ARG A 25 -3.78 -16.69 -1.81
N PRO A 26 -5.07 -16.38 -1.71
CA PRO A 26 -5.85 -15.93 -2.87
C PRO A 26 -5.34 -14.62 -3.50
N THR A 27 -4.58 -13.82 -2.75
CA THR A 27 -3.98 -12.59 -3.27
C THR A 27 -2.68 -12.81 -4.04
N GLY A 28 -2.26 -14.09 -4.19
CA GLY A 28 -1.07 -14.45 -4.94
C GLY A 28 0.19 -14.69 -4.11
N PHE A 29 0.09 -14.83 -2.78
CA PHE A 29 1.22 -15.18 -1.93
C PHE A 29 1.60 -16.66 -2.11
N SER A 30 2.84 -16.91 -2.48
CA SER A 30 3.47 -18.22 -2.47
C SER A 30 4.13 -18.54 -1.11
N ASP A 31 4.58 -19.78 -0.92
CA ASP A 31 5.34 -20.16 0.29
C ASP A 31 6.63 -19.35 0.45
N GLU A 32 7.28 -19.01 -0.66
CA GLU A 32 8.49 -18.19 -0.65
C GLU A 32 8.18 -16.73 -0.29
N ASP A 33 7.01 -16.22 -0.68
CA ASP A 33 6.63 -14.83 -0.37
C ASP A 33 6.43 -14.60 1.13
N PHE A 34 5.98 -15.62 1.87
CA PHE A 34 5.89 -15.53 3.34
C PHE A 34 7.25 -15.38 4.03
N LYS A 35 8.35 -15.71 3.35
CA LYS A 35 9.71 -15.58 3.88
C LYS A 35 10.35 -14.23 3.57
N LYS A 36 9.72 -13.42 2.71
CA LYS A 36 10.22 -12.12 2.27
C LYS A 36 9.75 -11.00 3.19
N PRO A 37 10.50 -9.90 3.31
CA PRO A 37 9.97 -8.66 3.86
C PRO A 37 8.83 -8.15 2.96
N GLN A 38 7.74 -7.72 3.58
CA GLN A 38 6.59 -7.14 2.88
C GLN A 38 6.76 -5.63 2.81
N VAL A 39 6.48 -5.05 1.64
CA VAL A 39 6.56 -3.60 1.39
C VAL A 39 5.21 -3.10 0.90
N GLY A 40 4.55 -2.29 1.72
CA GLY A 40 3.31 -1.63 1.36
C GLY A 40 3.56 -0.50 0.37
N ILE A 41 2.77 -0.44 -0.69
CA ILE A 41 2.78 0.61 -1.70
C ILE A 41 1.42 1.28 -1.69
N ALA A 42 1.35 2.49 -1.14
CA ALA A 42 0.13 3.28 -1.12
C ALA A 42 -0.02 4.05 -2.43
N SER A 43 -1.04 3.71 -3.20
CA SER A 43 -1.37 4.38 -4.46
C SER A 43 -2.51 5.37 -4.25
N THR A 44 -2.40 6.54 -4.85
CA THR A 44 -3.45 7.56 -4.90
C THR A 44 -4.13 7.59 -6.25
N TRP A 45 -4.12 6.48 -6.98
CA TRP A 45 -4.74 6.38 -8.29
C TRP A 45 -6.24 6.69 -8.25
N SER A 46 -6.69 7.37 -9.28
CA SER A 46 -8.11 7.56 -9.58
C SER A 46 -8.28 7.83 -11.07
N ASN A 47 -9.34 7.32 -11.65
CA ASN A 47 -9.69 7.62 -13.04
C ASN A 47 -10.43 8.95 -13.20
N VAL A 48 -10.90 9.55 -12.11
CA VAL A 48 -11.67 10.80 -12.15
C VAL A 48 -10.81 12.05 -12.09
N THR A 49 -9.56 11.91 -11.67
CA THR A 49 -8.63 13.04 -11.57
C THR A 49 -7.48 12.90 -12.56
N PRO A 50 -7.32 13.83 -13.53
CA PRO A 50 -6.25 13.74 -14.54
C PRO A 50 -4.85 13.68 -13.96
N CYS A 51 -4.64 14.33 -12.81
CA CYS A 51 -3.34 14.33 -12.12
C CYS A 51 -2.95 12.95 -11.57
N ASN A 52 -3.90 12.03 -11.41
CA ASN A 52 -3.73 10.76 -10.73
C ASN A 52 -3.92 9.54 -11.64
N MET A 53 -4.41 9.73 -12.88
CA MET A 53 -4.74 8.59 -13.76
C MET A 53 -3.53 7.73 -14.12
N HIS A 54 -2.33 8.30 -14.22
CA HIS A 54 -1.10 7.56 -14.54
C HIS A 54 -0.51 6.82 -13.34
N ILE A 55 -0.96 7.10 -12.12
CA ILE A 55 -0.37 6.53 -10.89
C ILE A 55 -0.54 5.01 -10.84
N ASN A 56 -1.57 4.46 -11.47
CA ASN A 56 -1.75 3.02 -11.52
C ASN A 56 -0.59 2.30 -12.24
N GLU A 57 -0.15 2.82 -13.38
CA GLU A 57 0.99 2.28 -14.12
C GLU A 57 2.30 2.44 -13.34
N LEU A 58 2.48 3.61 -12.73
CA LEU A 58 3.63 3.88 -11.86
C LEU A 58 3.67 2.91 -10.67
N ALA A 59 2.53 2.66 -10.04
CA ALA A 59 2.43 1.72 -8.93
C ALA A 59 2.81 0.29 -9.34
N GLN A 60 2.39 -0.16 -10.52
CA GLN A 60 2.78 -1.47 -11.04
C GLN A 60 4.29 -1.56 -11.30
N THR A 61 4.90 -0.50 -11.82
CA THR A 61 6.35 -0.42 -12.00
C THR A 61 7.09 -0.53 -10.66
N ILE A 62 6.58 0.14 -9.64
CA ILE A 62 7.14 0.07 -8.28
C ILE A 62 7.00 -1.35 -7.71
N CYS A 63 5.83 -1.99 -7.87
CA CYS A 63 5.64 -3.38 -7.44
C CYS A 63 6.68 -4.31 -8.06
N SER A 64 6.85 -4.24 -9.38
CA SER A 64 7.84 -5.06 -10.08
C SER A 64 9.26 -4.82 -9.56
N SER A 65 9.64 -3.57 -9.33
CA SER A 65 10.97 -3.24 -8.80
C SER A 65 11.19 -3.76 -7.37
N VAL A 66 10.15 -3.71 -6.53
CA VAL A 66 10.19 -4.27 -5.17
C VAL A 66 10.34 -5.79 -5.21
N ASP A 67 9.58 -6.46 -6.06
CA ASP A 67 9.63 -7.92 -6.20
C ASP A 67 10.97 -8.37 -6.78
N ASP A 68 11.52 -7.67 -7.77
CA ASP A 68 12.85 -7.92 -8.35
C ASP A 68 13.99 -7.74 -7.33
N ALA A 69 13.78 -6.88 -6.35
CA ALA A 69 14.71 -6.70 -5.23
C ALA A 69 14.65 -7.84 -4.18
N GLY A 70 13.82 -8.86 -4.39
CA GLY A 70 13.64 -10.00 -3.48
C GLY A 70 12.74 -9.72 -2.29
N LEU A 71 11.93 -8.69 -2.36
CA LEU A 71 10.92 -8.33 -1.37
C LEU A 71 9.52 -8.77 -1.86
N LYS A 72 8.50 -8.56 -1.06
CA LYS A 72 7.11 -8.80 -1.49
C LYS A 72 6.35 -7.49 -1.52
N SER A 73 5.92 -7.07 -2.69
CA SER A 73 5.09 -5.89 -2.86
C SER A 73 3.65 -6.13 -2.41
N ILE A 74 3.06 -5.16 -1.73
CA ILE A 74 1.65 -5.14 -1.36
C ILE A 74 1.07 -3.79 -1.78
N LEU A 75 0.34 -3.79 -2.88
CA LEU A 75 -0.28 -2.58 -3.42
C LEU A 75 -1.66 -2.39 -2.81
N PHE A 76 -1.93 -1.19 -2.33
CA PHE A 76 -3.26 -0.77 -1.89
C PHE A 76 -3.54 0.67 -2.30
N ASN A 77 -4.83 1.02 -2.37
CA ASN A 77 -5.27 2.34 -2.80
C ASN A 77 -5.75 3.16 -1.61
N THR A 78 -5.35 4.42 -1.56
CA THR A 78 -5.92 5.43 -0.68
C THR A 78 -6.99 6.22 -1.42
N ILE A 79 -7.68 7.11 -0.71
CA ILE A 79 -8.46 8.15 -1.37
C ILE A 79 -7.54 9.07 -2.18
N THR A 80 -8.12 9.73 -3.17
CA THR A 80 -7.38 10.64 -4.07
C THR A 80 -7.74 12.07 -3.75
N ILE A 81 -6.73 12.92 -3.59
CA ILE A 81 -6.89 14.36 -3.39
C ILE A 81 -6.27 15.06 -4.60
N SER A 82 -7.08 15.83 -5.31
CA SER A 82 -6.63 16.62 -6.46
C SER A 82 -7.18 18.04 -6.38
N ASP A 83 -6.30 18.99 -6.17
CA ASP A 83 -6.62 20.42 -6.11
C ASP A 83 -7.09 20.94 -7.47
N GLY A 84 -6.64 20.33 -8.56
CA GLY A 84 -7.01 20.73 -9.92
C GLY A 84 -8.50 20.65 -10.21
N ILE A 85 -9.23 19.73 -9.56
CA ILE A 85 -10.69 19.60 -9.70
C ILE A 85 -11.42 20.46 -8.68
N SER A 86 -10.93 20.52 -7.44
CA SER A 86 -11.61 21.19 -6.34
C SER A 86 -11.33 22.69 -6.24
N MET A 87 -10.36 23.20 -7.00
CA MET A 87 -9.98 24.62 -6.97
C MET A 87 -11.16 25.54 -7.20
N GLY A 88 -11.31 26.55 -6.35
CA GLY A 88 -12.43 27.50 -6.40
C GLY A 88 -13.74 27.01 -5.79
N THR A 89 -13.79 25.77 -5.28
CA THR A 89 -14.95 25.20 -4.59
C THR A 89 -14.77 25.15 -3.07
N LEU A 90 -15.84 24.90 -2.34
CA LEU A 90 -15.78 24.65 -0.89
C LEU A 90 -14.93 23.40 -0.58
N GLY A 91 -14.91 22.42 -1.46
CA GLY A 91 -14.14 21.19 -1.30
C GLY A 91 -12.63 21.46 -1.16
N MET A 92 -12.11 22.50 -1.79
CA MET A 92 -10.71 22.88 -1.71
C MET A 92 -10.24 23.12 -0.26
N ARG A 93 -11.12 23.58 0.62
CA ARG A 93 -10.80 23.83 2.04
C ARG A 93 -10.39 22.57 2.81
N TYR A 94 -10.80 21.40 2.30
CA TYR A 94 -10.54 20.11 2.94
C TYR A 94 -9.33 19.39 2.34
N SER A 95 -8.64 19.98 1.37
CA SER A 95 -7.52 19.36 0.67
C SER A 95 -6.41 18.91 1.62
N LEU A 96 -5.88 19.81 2.44
CA LEU A 96 -4.81 19.49 3.39
C LEU A 96 -5.27 18.58 4.52
N VAL A 97 -6.48 18.80 5.04
CA VAL A 97 -7.06 17.94 6.09
C VAL A 97 -7.22 16.51 5.60
N SER A 98 -7.70 16.32 4.38
CA SER A 98 -7.84 14.99 3.79
C SER A 98 -6.50 14.30 3.58
N ARG A 99 -5.45 15.04 3.21
CA ARG A 99 -4.09 14.50 3.10
C ARG A 99 -3.54 14.05 4.45
N GLU A 100 -3.79 14.78 5.52
CA GLU A 100 -3.42 14.37 6.88
C GLU A 100 -4.13 13.08 7.29
N VAL A 101 -5.42 12.94 6.99
CA VAL A 101 -6.18 11.71 7.26
C VAL A 101 -5.56 10.51 6.52
N ILE A 102 -5.15 10.70 5.26
CA ILE A 102 -4.45 9.65 4.50
C ILE A 102 -3.14 9.29 5.20
N ALA A 103 -2.32 10.28 5.54
CA ALA A 103 -1.03 10.07 6.19
C ALA A 103 -1.18 9.31 7.51
N ASP A 104 -2.11 9.70 8.36
CA ASP A 104 -2.37 9.06 9.65
C ASP A 104 -2.83 7.61 9.46
N SER A 105 -3.76 7.36 8.55
CA SER A 105 -4.29 6.03 8.29
C SER A 105 -3.25 5.06 7.71
N VAL A 106 -2.36 5.56 6.85
CA VAL A 106 -1.28 4.75 6.28
C VAL A 106 -0.19 4.48 7.32
N SER A 107 0.16 5.48 8.14
CA SER A 107 1.18 5.33 9.19
C SER A 107 0.84 4.23 10.18
N TYR A 108 -0.42 4.03 10.49
CA TYR A 108 -0.91 2.96 11.37
C TYR A 108 -0.44 1.56 10.91
N THR A 109 -0.29 1.33 9.61
CA THR A 109 0.09 0.01 9.08
C THR A 109 1.55 -0.37 9.36
N HIS A 110 2.38 0.55 9.83
CA HIS A 110 3.80 0.34 10.11
C HIS A 110 4.12 0.15 11.59
N LEU A 111 3.14 0.28 12.46
CA LEU A 111 3.27 0.17 13.93
C LEU A 111 2.83 -1.21 14.46
#